data_bb2371e528c3274ac1d18a94e8247ff5
#
_entry.id   bb2371e528c3274ac1d18a94e8247ff5
#
_cell.length_a   1.000
_cell.length_b   1.000
_cell.length_c   1.000
_cell.angle_alpha   90.00
_cell.angle_beta   90.00
_cell.angle_gamma   90.00
#
_symmetry.space_group_name_H-M   'P 1'
#
loop_
_entity.id
_entity.type
_entity.pdbx_description
1 polymer ?
#
loop_
_entity_poly.entity_id
_entity_poly.type
_entity_poly.pdbx_seq_one_letter_code
_entity_poly.pdbx_strand_id
1 'polypeptide(L)'
;RASIENISGKADFTYFANPNNKVEFGLQTTYYYFKPGTADGFITTGDERTTFDFQVRPIPAVESAIYLSNEQKIGTRLTLAYGLRYSGFAQLGAGQVYKYPNGEPIDSDNPSANVTPSDTIQFDEWEIIQPFQGLEPRFSANFQIDEVSSVKASYNHMIQYIHLISNTTAATLIDIYMPAGRYIKPGQVDQVGLGYFRN
;
A
#
# COMPACT_ATOMS: atom_id res chain seq x y z
N ARG A 1 12.28 17.59 6.92
CA ARG A 1 11.03 17.51 6.14
C ARG A 1 10.95 16.14 5.50
N ALA A 2 9.86 15.41 5.73
CA ALA A 2 9.58 14.15 5.04
C ALA A 2 9.03 14.40 3.63
N SER A 3 9.36 13.56 2.66
CA SER A 3 8.81 13.60 1.31
C SER A 3 8.84 12.22 0.65
N ILE A 4 7.96 12.02 -0.33
CA ILE A 4 7.96 10.86 -1.21
C ILE A 4 8.09 11.38 -2.63
N GLU A 5 9.08 10.88 -3.36
CA GLU A 5 9.21 11.06 -4.79
C GLU A 5 8.80 9.77 -5.47
N ASN A 6 8.08 9.86 -6.59
CA ASN A 6 7.73 8.66 -7.35
C ASN A 6 7.80 8.92 -8.86
N ILE A 7 8.08 7.85 -9.59
CA ILE A 7 8.01 7.80 -11.05
C ILE A 7 7.17 6.60 -11.41
N SER A 8 6.11 6.82 -12.20
CA SER A 8 5.18 5.77 -12.61
C SER A 8 5.11 5.62 -14.10
N GLY A 9 5.05 4.37 -14.55
CA GLY A 9 4.71 3.99 -15.91
C GLY A 9 3.45 3.13 -15.90
N LYS A 10 2.53 3.39 -16.84
CA LYS A 10 1.29 2.65 -16.99
C LYS A 10 0.97 2.43 -18.47
N ALA A 11 0.46 1.23 -18.81
CA ALA A 11 -0.08 0.92 -20.11
C ALA A 11 -1.43 0.24 -19.95
N ASP A 12 -2.46 0.83 -20.55
CA ASP A 12 -3.84 0.35 -20.53
C ASP A 12 -4.28 -0.02 -21.94
N PHE A 13 -4.96 -1.15 -22.05
CA PHE A 13 -5.54 -1.64 -23.29
C PHE A 13 -7.02 -1.93 -23.08
N THR A 14 -7.82 -1.55 -24.08
CA THR A 14 -9.25 -1.83 -24.10
C THR A 14 -9.56 -2.63 -25.35
N TYR A 15 -10.24 -3.75 -25.18
CA TYR A 15 -10.69 -4.63 -26.27
C TYR A 15 -12.21 -4.82 -26.18
N PHE A 16 -12.90 -4.45 -27.23
CA PHE A 16 -14.35 -4.67 -27.38
C PHE A 16 -14.58 -6.00 -28.10
N ALA A 17 -14.77 -7.07 -27.33
CA ALA A 17 -15.03 -8.40 -27.88
C ALA A 17 -16.37 -8.44 -28.67
N ASN A 18 -17.36 -7.71 -28.19
CA ASN A 18 -18.64 -7.43 -28.84
C ASN A 18 -19.29 -6.20 -28.15
N PRO A 19 -20.44 -5.68 -28.64
CA PRO A 19 -21.10 -4.51 -28.04
C PRO A 19 -21.48 -4.66 -26.56
N ASN A 20 -21.55 -5.90 -26.07
CA ASN A 20 -21.94 -6.21 -24.69
C ASN A 20 -20.76 -6.60 -23.79
N ASN A 21 -19.54 -6.71 -24.34
CA ASN A 21 -18.34 -7.10 -23.58
C ASN A 21 -17.20 -6.16 -23.87
N LYS A 22 -16.73 -5.49 -22.83
CA LYS A 22 -15.57 -4.61 -22.83
C LYS A 22 -14.51 -5.20 -21.89
N VAL A 23 -13.41 -5.65 -22.46
CA VAL A 23 -12.26 -6.19 -21.72
C VAL A 23 -11.22 -5.09 -21.56
N GLU A 24 -10.76 -4.87 -20.35
CA GLU A 24 -9.68 -3.95 -20.04
C GLU A 24 -8.55 -4.71 -19.35
N PHE A 25 -7.34 -4.52 -19.83
CA PHE A 25 -6.14 -5.11 -19.22
C PHE A 25 -4.98 -4.14 -19.31
N GLY A 26 -4.04 -4.31 -18.42
CA GLY A 26 -2.90 -3.41 -18.41
C GLY A 26 -1.86 -3.80 -17.39
N LEU A 27 -0.82 -2.98 -17.37
CA LEU A 27 0.27 -3.07 -16.41
C LEU A 27 0.60 -1.69 -15.87
N GLN A 28 1.07 -1.66 -14.65
CA GLN A 28 1.51 -0.45 -13.97
C GLN A 28 2.76 -0.77 -13.16
N THR A 29 3.73 0.13 -13.18
CA THR A 29 4.91 0.06 -12.30
C THR A 29 5.18 1.44 -11.74
N THR A 30 5.44 1.52 -10.45
CA THR A 30 5.80 2.76 -9.76
C THR A 30 7.06 2.52 -8.95
N TYR A 31 8.07 3.32 -9.19
CA TYR A 31 9.26 3.42 -8.34
C TYR A 31 9.06 4.54 -7.33
N TYR A 32 9.28 4.23 -6.06
CA TYR A 32 9.17 5.16 -4.94
C TYR A 32 10.54 5.42 -4.33
N TYR A 33 10.75 6.66 -3.92
CA TYR A 33 11.91 7.06 -3.13
C TYR A 33 11.41 7.81 -1.89
N PHE A 34 11.30 7.08 -0.79
CA PHE A 34 10.86 7.63 0.50
C PHE A 34 12.03 8.36 1.14
N LYS A 35 11.80 9.61 1.51
CA LYS A 35 12.71 10.45 2.30
C LYS A 35 12.03 10.76 3.63
N PRO A 36 12.19 9.90 4.66
CA PRO A 36 11.50 10.08 5.93
C PRO A 36 11.89 11.37 6.66
N GLY A 37 13.01 11.97 6.25
CA GLY A 37 13.47 13.23 6.79
C GLY A 37 14.48 13.09 7.92
N THR A 38 14.83 14.23 8.50
CA THR A 38 15.72 14.35 9.66
C THR A 38 14.93 14.95 10.81
N ALA A 39 15.16 14.47 12.02
CA ALA A 39 14.69 15.08 13.24
C ALA A 39 15.89 15.43 14.10
N ASP A 40 16.11 16.72 14.30
CA ASP A 40 17.08 17.25 15.25
C ASP A 40 16.35 17.87 16.44
N GLY A 41 16.95 17.74 17.60
CA GLY A 41 16.35 18.26 18.82
C GLY A 41 17.36 18.33 19.95
N PHE A 42 16.89 18.82 21.08
CA PHE A 42 17.69 18.83 22.30
C PHE A 42 16.83 18.55 23.51
N ILE A 43 17.42 17.93 24.50
CA ILE A 43 16.85 17.74 25.84
C ILE A 43 17.71 18.56 26.81
N THR A 44 17.06 19.37 27.63
CA THR A 44 17.74 20.12 28.72
C THR A 44 17.34 19.50 30.05
N THR A 45 18.33 19.05 30.79
CA THR A 45 18.16 18.49 32.14
C THR A 45 19.04 19.30 33.10
N GLY A 46 18.42 20.20 33.85
CA GLY A 46 19.18 21.19 34.64
C GLY A 46 19.95 22.14 33.72
N ASP A 47 21.25 22.26 33.95
CA ASP A 47 22.16 23.08 33.11
C ASP A 47 22.77 22.33 31.93
N GLU A 48 22.53 21.03 31.80
CA GLU A 48 23.03 20.23 30.68
C GLU A 48 22.06 20.19 29.54
N ARG A 49 22.59 20.47 28.31
CA ARG A 49 21.88 20.39 27.05
C ARG A 49 22.47 19.27 26.20
N THR A 50 21.68 18.21 26.02
CA THR A 50 22.02 17.11 25.11
C THR A 50 21.28 17.29 23.79
N THR A 51 22.03 17.41 22.68
CA THR A 51 21.48 17.46 21.33
C THR A 51 21.43 16.06 20.73
N PHE A 52 20.37 15.77 20.00
CA PHE A 52 20.26 14.56 19.18
C PHE A 52 19.95 14.94 17.73
N ASP A 53 20.56 14.21 16.81
CA ASP A 53 20.31 14.26 15.38
C ASP A 53 19.93 12.84 14.94
N PHE A 54 18.71 12.70 14.44
CA PHE A 54 18.20 11.43 13.95
C PHE A 54 17.89 11.55 12.45
N GLN A 55 18.66 10.85 11.65
CA GLN A 55 18.49 10.79 10.23
C GLN A 55 18.05 9.40 9.78
N VAL A 56 16.86 9.29 9.22
CA VAL A 56 16.39 8.06 8.58
C VAL A 56 16.88 8.04 7.13
N ARG A 57 17.56 6.96 6.75
CA ARG A 57 18.03 6.78 5.37
C ARG A 57 16.84 6.75 4.42
N PRO A 58 16.96 7.30 3.21
CA PRO A 58 15.98 7.11 2.17
C PRO A 58 15.74 5.63 1.86
N ILE A 59 14.49 5.29 1.56
CA ILE A 59 14.07 3.91 1.29
C ILE A 59 13.53 3.85 -0.13
N PRO A 60 14.26 3.24 -1.08
CA PRO A 60 13.74 2.96 -2.40
C PRO A 60 12.80 1.76 -2.36
N ALA A 61 11.73 1.79 -3.17
CA ALA A 61 10.80 0.68 -3.31
C ALA A 61 10.20 0.65 -4.72
N VAL A 62 9.73 -0.51 -5.13
CA VAL A 62 9.01 -0.68 -6.39
C VAL A 62 7.69 -1.39 -6.16
N GLU A 63 6.64 -0.87 -6.78
CA GLU A 63 5.32 -1.51 -6.87
C GLU A 63 5.00 -1.77 -8.32
N SER A 64 4.60 -3.01 -8.64
CA SER A 64 4.17 -3.38 -9.98
C SER A 64 2.87 -4.14 -9.92
N ALA A 65 2.02 -3.98 -10.93
CA ALA A 65 0.77 -4.71 -11.02
C ALA A 65 0.41 -5.00 -12.48
N ILE A 66 -0.24 -6.14 -12.66
CA ILE A 66 -0.96 -6.50 -13.89
C ILE A 66 -2.43 -6.67 -13.54
N TYR A 67 -3.31 -6.36 -14.46
CA TYR A 67 -4.75 -6.49 -14.23
C TYR A 67 -5.50 -6.82 -15.50
N LEU A 68 -6.62 -7.50 -15.30
CA LEU A 68 -7.59 -7.86 -16.33
C LEU A 68 -8.99 -7.66 -15.74
N SER A 69 -9.86 -7.01 -16.48
CA SER A 69 -11.27 -6.85 -16.10
C SER A 69 -12.18 -6.98 -17.33
N ASN A 70 -13.41 -7.37 -17.09
CA ASN A 70 -14.46 -7.40 -18.10
C ASN A 70 -15.72 -6.72 -17.57
N GLU A 71 -16.27 -5.82 -18.38
CA GLU A 71 -17.64 -5.32 -18.21
C GLU A 71 -18.53 -6.01 -19.20
N GLN A 72 -19.56 -6.70 -18.70
CA GLN A 72 -20.50 -7.50 -19.47
C GLN A 72 -21.93 -7.02 -19.27
N LYS A 73 -22.61 -6.69 -20.37
CA LYS A 73 -24.04 -6.39 -20.39
C LYS A 73 -24.84 -7.65 -20.70
N ILE A 74 -25.73 -8.03 -19.82
CA ILE A 74 -26.59 -9.21 -19.94
C ILE A 74 -28.04 -8.73 -20.12
N GLY A 75 -28.52 -8.86 -21.34
CA GLY A 75 -29.81 -8.27 -21.73
C GLY A 75 -29.79 -6.74 -21.60
N THR A 76 -30.94 -6.16 -21.22
CA THR A 76 -31.10 -4.70 -21.10
C THR A 76 -30.98 -4.18 -19.68
N ARG A 77 -30.93 -5.07 -18.68
CA ARG A 77 -31.12 -4.71 -17.27
C ARG A 77 -29.92 -5.02 -16.38
N LEU A 78 -29.04 -5.94 -16.76
CA LEU A 78 -27.95 -6.36 -15.91
C LEU A 78 -26.59 -5.99 -16.53
N THR A 79 -25.78 -5.26 -15.79
CA THR A 79 -24.38 -5.03 -16.10
C THR A 79 -23.51 -5.62 -14.98
N LEU A 80 -22.59 -6.49 -15.35
CA LEU A 80 -21.59 -7.06 -14.47
C LEU A 80 -20.22 -6.49 -14.83
N ALA A 81 -19.45 -6.08 -13.83
CA ALA A 81 -18.03 -5.80 -14.02
C ALA A 81 -17.24 -6.65 -13.02
N TYR A 82 -16.28 -7.39 -13.52
CA TYR A 82 -15.42 -8.25 -12.72
C TYR A 82 -14.01 -8.23 -13.23
N GLY A 83 -13.06 -8.37 -12.32
CA GLY A 83 -11.65 -8.31 -12.68
C GLY A 83 -10.76 -8.81 -11.57
N LEU A 84 -9.51 -8.97 -11.94
CA LEU A 84 -8.45 -9.40 -11.06
C LEU A 84 -7.22 -8.53 -11.31
N ARG A 85 -6.66 -7.99 -10.24
CA ARG A 85 -5.35 -7.34 -10.22
C ARG A 85 -4.40 -8.22 -9.43
N TYR A 86 -3.21 -8.44 -9.95
CA TYR A 86 -2.10 -9.02 -9.20
C TYR A 86 -1.08 -7.93 -8.98
N SER A 87 -0.81 -7.60 -7.74
CA SER A 87 0.17 -6.60 -7.36
C SER A 87 1.36 -7.22 -6.63
N GLY A 88 2.52 -6.64 -6.83
CA GLY A 88 3.75 -6.94 -6.14
C GLY A 88 4.43 -5.67 -5.69
N PHE A 89 5.05 -5.74 -4.51
CA PHE A 89 5.80 -4.64 -3.92
C PHE A 89 7.12 -5.17 -3.38
N ALA A 90 8.20 -4.43 -3.56
CA ALA A 90 9.49 -4.76 -2.99
C ALA A 90 10.18 -3.51 -2.45
N GLN A 91 10.59 -3.57 -1.20
CA GLN A 91 11.56 -2.65 -0.64
C GLN A 91 12.95 -3.01 -1.17
N LEU A 92 13.71 -2.00 -1.62
CA LEU A 92 15.03 -2.18 -2.22
C LEU A 92 16.15 -1.66 -1.30
N GLY A 93 17.34 -2.22 -1.44
CA GLY A 93 18.60 -1.69 -0.90
C GLY A 93 19.12 -0.48 -1.71
N ALA A 94 20.17 0.17 -1.28
CA ALA A 94 21.07 -0.20 -0.17
C ALA A 94 20.40 0.03 1.19
N GLY A 95 20.58 -0.92 2.09
CA GLY A 95 20.02 -0.80 3.44
C GLY A 95 20.47 -1.92 4.37
N GLN A 96 20.01 -1.83 5.60
CA GLN A 96 20.25 -2.88 6.59
C GLN A 96 18.94 -3.27 7.28
N VAL A 97 18.83 -4.53 7.62
CA VAL A 97 17.70 -5.08 8.37
C VAL A 97 18.22 -5.75 9.63
N TYR A 98 17.72 -5.32 10.76
CA TYR A 98 18.03 -5.92 12.05
C TYR A 98 17.19 -7.18 12.24
N LYS A 99 17.80 -8.26 12.72
CA LYS A 99 17.10 -9.44 13.21
C LYS A 99 16.96 -9.36 14.72
N TYR A 100 15.84 -9.80 15.23
CA TYR A 100 15.58 -9.85 16.66
C TYR A 100 15.41 -11.30 17.13
N PRO A 101 15.77 -11.64 18.40
CA PRO A 101 15.75 -13.02 18.90
C PRO A 101 14.40 -13.70 18.74
N ASN A 102 13.31 -12.98 18.96
CA ASN A 102 11.94 -13.48 18.85
C ASN A 102 11.27 -13.16 17.51
N GLY A 103 12.05 -12.65 16.51
CA GLY A 103 11.52 -12.26 15.21
C GLY A 103 10.81 -10.91 15.18
N GLU A 104 10.66 -10.22 16.32
CA GLU A 104 9.95 -8.95 16.47
C GLU A 104 10.82 -7.89 17.14
N PRO A 105 10.73 -6.61 16.72
CA PRO A 105 11.50 -5.50 17.31
C PRO A 105 10.95 -5.04 18.67
N ILE A 106 9.78 -5.55 19.08
CA ILE A 106 9.10 -5.20 20.34
C ILE A 106 8.87 -6.49 21.12
N ASP A 107 9.13 -6.45 22.40
CA ASP A 107 8.73 -7.51 23.32
C ASP A 107 7.24 -7.36 23.64
N SER A 108 6.43 -8.36 23.25
CA SER A 108 4.97 -8.33 23.46
C SER A 108 4.58 -8.34 24.93
N ASP A 109 5.41 -8.96 25.77
CA ASP A 109 5.16 -9.07 27.22
C ASP A 109 5.64 -7.82 27.97
N ASN A 110 6.61 -7.11 27.40
CA ASN A 110 7.13 -5.85 27.94
C ASN A 110 7.44 -4.84 26.82
N PRO A 111 6.41 -4.14 26.28
CA PRO A 111 6.58 -3.21 25.17
C PRO A 111 7.54 -2.03 25.42
N SER A 112 7.87 -1.77 26.67
CA SER A 112 8.83 -0.72 27.07
C SER A 112 10.28 -1.23 27.14
N ALA A 113 10.51 -2.54 26.99
CA ALA A 113 11.85 -3.10 26.97
C ALA A 113 12.55 -2.82 25.65
N ASN A 114 13.81 -2.40 25.72
CA ASN A 114 14.67 -2.30 24.55
C ASN A 114 15.10 -3.69 24.09
N VAL A 115 14.55 -4.18 22.99
CA VAL A 115 14.98 -5.43 22.39
C VAL A 115 16.23 -5.20 21.54
N THR A 116 17.35 -5.82 21.96
CA THR A 116 18.61 -5.71 21.23
C THR A 116 18.60 -6.62 20.01
N PRO A 117 18.96 -6.12 18.81
CA PRO A 117 19.12 -6.96 17.64
C PRO A 117 20.11 -8.09 17.85
N SER A 118 19.78 -9.28 17.40
CA SER A 118 20.69 -10.45 17.44
C SER A 118 21.67 -10.50 16.28
N ASP A 119 21.30 -9.89 15.15
CA ASP A 119 22.10 -9.89 13.92
C ASP A 119 21.65 -8.73 13.00
N THR A 120 22.50 -8.39 12.02
CA THR A 120 22.22 -7.36 11.03
C THR A 120 22.54 -7.88 9.64
N ILE A 121 21.54 -7.86 8.75
CA ILE A 121 21.72 -8.19 7.33
C ILE A 121 21.96 -6.89 6.57
N GLN A 122 23.04 -6.83 5.79
CA GLN A 122 23.32 -5.75 4.86
C GLN A 122 22.77 -6.13 3.48
N PHE A 123 22.25 -5.15 2.76
CA PHE A 123 21.76 -5.28 1.40
C PHE A 123 22.45 -4.24 0.51
N ASP A 124 22.90 -4.67 -0.64
CA ASP A 124 23.49 -3.81 -1.66
C ASP A 124 22.43 -2.98 -2.41
N GLU A 125 22.87 -2.04 -3.23
CA GLU A 125 21.96 -1.25 -4.08
C GLU A 125 21.13 -2.16 -4.99
N TRP A 126 19.83 -1.87 -5.06
CA TRP A 126 18.84 -2.60 -5.86
C TRP A 126 18.55 -4.03 -5.38
N GLU A 127 19.17 -4.50 -4.34
CA GLU A 127 18.85 -5.81 -3.77
C GLU A 127 17.46 -5.79 -3.11
N ILE A 128 16.70 -6.86 -3.30
CA ILE A 128 15.34 -6.96 -2.73
C ILE A 128 15.46 -7.31 -1.23
N ILE A 129 15.03 -6.38 -0.39
CA ILE A 129 15.04 -6.56 1.06
C ILE A 129 13.84 -7.38 1.52
N GLN A 130 12.65 -7.00 1.09
CA GLN A 130 11.40 -7.68 1.47
C GLN A 130 10.38 -7.56 0.33
N PRO A 131 10.03 -8.68 -0.33
CA PRO A 131 8.95 -8.70 -1.31
C PRO A 131 7.60 -9.01 -0.66
N PHE A 132 6.55 -8.43 -1.24
CA PHE A 132 5.15 -8.76 -0.99
C PHE A 132 4.42 -8.90 -2.31
N GLN A 133 3.34 -9.68 -2.31
CA GLN A 133 2.49 -9.86 -3.48
C GLN A 133 1.09 -10.26 -3.06
N GLY A 134 0.10 -10.03 -3.93
CA GLY A 134 -1.24 -10.48 -3.66
C GLY A 134 -2.20 -10.31 -4.83
N LEU A 135 -3.34 -10.96 -4.70
CA LEU A 135 -4.44 -10.90 -5.63
C LEU A 135 -5.51 -9.94 -5.11
N GLU A 136 -6.00 -9.09 -5.97
CA GLU A 136 -7.02 -8.09 -5.67
C GLU A 136 -8.24 -8.30 -6.59
N PRO A 137 -9.14 -9.26 -6.24
CA PRO A 137 -10.37 -9.46 -6.97
C PRO A 137 -11.33 -8.27 -6.79
N ARG A 138 -12.05 -7.95 -7.87
CA ARG A 138 -13.06 -6.90 -7.91
C ARG A 138 -14.29 -7.42 -8.64
N PHE A 139 -15.45 -7.09 -8.09
CA PHE A 139 -16.73 -7.46 -8.68
C PHE A 139 -17.73 -6.36 -8.45
N SER A 140 -18.55 -6.06 -9.46
CA SER A 140 -19.73 -5.24 -9.30
C SER A 140 -20.87 -5.71 -10.21
N ALA A 141 -22.08 -5.57 -9.71
CA ALA A 141 -23.31 -5.84 -10.45
C ALA A 141 -24.23 -4.62 -10.34
N ASN A 142 -24.80 -4.22 -11.46
CA ASN A 142 -25.84 -3.20 -11.53
C ASN A 142 -27.06 -3.80 -12.21
N PHE A 143 -28.16 -3.91 -11.45
CA PHE A 143 -29.42 -4.43 -11.95
C PHE A 143 -30.47 -3.32 -12.02
N GLN A 144 -30.95 -3.04 -13.21
CA GLN A 144 -32.04 -2.09 -13.46
C GLN A 144 -33.39 -2.76 -13.24
N ILE A 145 -34.09 -2.34 -12.20
CA ILE A 145 -35.42 -2.88 -11.84
C ILE A 145 -36.45 -2.38 -12.82
N ASP A 146 -36.46 -1.07 -13.04
CA ASP A 146 -37.33 -0.36 -13.98
C ASP A 146 -36.62 0.86 -14.57
N GLU A 147 -37.32 1.72 -15.31
CA GLU A 147 -36.73 2.88 -16.01
C GLU A 147 -36.09 3.93 -15.05
N VAL A 148 -36.53 3.95 -13.81
CA VAL A 148 -36.11 4.95 -12.81
C VAL A 148 -35.39 4.35 -11.60
N SER A 149 -35.34 3.02 -11.48
CA SER A 149 -34.80 2.36 -10.28
C SER A 149 -33.74 1.32 -10.61
N SER A 150 -32.64 1.29 -9.85
CA SER A 150 -31.59 0.28 -9.95
C SER A 150 -31.02 -0.13 -8.58
N VAL A 151 -30.50 -1.35 -8.52
CA VAL A 151 -29.73 -1.87 -7.39
C VAL A 151 -28.30 -2.11 -7.85
N LYS A 152 -27.35 -1.70 -7.03
CA LYS A 152 -25.91 -1.95 -7.24
C LYS A 152 -25.34 -2.72 -6.07
N ALA A 153 -24.51 -3.72 -6.37
CA ALA A 153 -23.70 -4.45 -5.40
C ALA A 153 -22.25 -4.46 -5.85
N SER A 154 -21.32 -4.39 -4.92
CA SER A 154 -19.88 -4.46 -5.24
C SER A 154 -19.08 -5.13 -4.14
N TYR A 155 -17.99 -5.74 -4.55
CA TYR A 155 -16.94 -6.26 -3.69
C TYR A 155 -15.58 -5.89 -4.27
N ASN A 156 -14.67 -5.42 -3.41
CA ASN A 156 -13.29 -5.16 -3.77
C ASN A 156 -12.37 -5.65 -2.66
N HIS A 157 -11.34 -6.38 -3.02
CA HIS A 157 -10.18 -6.62 -2.18
C HIS A 157 -9.03 -5.72 -2.63
N MET A 158 -8.36 -5.07 -1.68
CA MET A 158 -7.28 -4.13 -1.96
C MET A 158 -6.12 -4.35 -1.00
N ILE A 159 -4.89 -4.15 -1.51
CA ILE A 159 -3.67 -4.24 -0.73
C ILE A 159 -2.97 -2.88 -0.73
N GLN A 160 -2.59 -2.43 0.46
CA GLN A 160 -1.88 -1.16 0.67
C GLN A 160 -0.47 -1.42 1.14
N TYR A 161 0.52 -0.97 0.37
CA TYR A 161 1.94 -1.16 0.66
C TYR A 161 2.61 0.06 1.33
N ILE A 162 1.92 1.19 1.42
CA ILE A 162 2.45 2.42 1.99
C ILE A 162 1.58 2.82 3.17
N HIS A 163 2.20 3.06 4.32
CA HIS A 163 1.53 3.41 5.56
C HIS A 163 1.92 4.81 6.00
N LEU A 164 0.94 5.55 6.51
CA LEU A 164 1.19 6.76 7.27
C LEU A 164 1.38 6.37 8.73
N ILE A 165 2.56 6.61 9.26
CA ILE A 165 2.86 6.39 10.67
C ILE A 165 2.72 7.74 11.38
N SER A 166 1.72 7.84 12.26
CA SER A 166 1.45 9.01 13.06
C SER A 166 1.10 8.58 14.49
N ASN A 167 1.60 9.30 15.48
CA ASN A 167 1.30 9.03 16.89
C ASN A 167 0.05 9.73 17.39
N THR A 168 -0.64 10.50 16.54
CA THR A 168 -1.81 11.30 16.95
C THR A 168 -2.94 11.18 15.97
N THR A 169 -4.17 11.40 16.43
CA THR A 169 -5.39 11.48 15.61
C THR A 169 -5.47 12.76 14.75
N ALA A 170 -4.61 13.74 15.00
CA ALA A 170 -4.48 14.97 14.24
C ALA A 170 -3.15 14.94 13.45
N ALA A 171 -3.16 15.40 12.21
CA ALA A 171 -1.95 15.55 11.41
C ALA A 171 -0.91 16.40 12.14
N THR A 172 0.26 15.84 12.37
CA THR A 172 1.38 16.52 13.03
C THR A 172 2.51 16.76 12.06
N LEU A 173 3.44 17.65 12.46
CA LEU A 173 4.66 17.90 11.67
C LEU A 173 5.58 16.65 11.59
N ILE A 174 5.23 15.56 12.26
CA ILE A 174 6.02 14.33 12.39
C ILE A 174 5.35 13.14 11.67
N ASP A 175 4.35 13.37 10.85
CA ASP A 175 3.75 12.31 10.03
C ASP A 175 4.77 11.78 9.02
N ILE A 176 5.07 10.49 9.10
CA ILE A 176 6.07 9.82 8.28
C ILE A 176 5.38 8.73 7.45
N TYR A 177 5.59 8.78 6.13
CA TYR A 177 5.19 7.70 5.25
C TYR A 177 6.28 6.62 5.23
N MET A 178 5.88 5.39 5.50
CA MET A 178 6.76 4.23 5.49
C MET A 178 6.22 3.17 4.54
N PRO A 179 7.10 2.55 3.72
CA PRO A 179 6.72 1.39 2.92
C PRO A 179 6.56 0.16 3.80
N ALA A 180 5.76 -0.80 3.32
CA ALA A 180 5.73 -2.14 3.88
C ALA A 180 7.14 -2.76 3.84
N GLY A 181 7.51 -3.46 4.88
CA GLY A 181 8.83 -4.04 5.06
C GLY A 181 8.79 -5.22 6.03
N ARG A 182 9.94 -5.67 6.48
CA ARG A 182 10.04 -6.88 7.30
C ARG A 182 9.12 -6.87 8.53
N TYR A 183 8.95 -5.71 9.17
CA TYR A 183 8.19 -5.55 10.42
C TYR A 183 6.88 -4.78 10.25
N ILE A 184 6.61 -4.26 9.05
CA ILE A 184 5.37 -3.56 8.70
C ILE A 184 4.75 -4.28 7.51
N LYS A 185 3.76 -5.12 7.78
CA LYS A 185 3.07 -5.88 6.72
C LYS A 185 2.15 -4.96 5.91
N PRO A 186 1.89 -5.28 4.63
CA PRO A 186 0.85 -4.60 3.86
C PRO A 186 -0.51 -4.63 4.55
N GLY A 187 -1.22 -3.52 4.52
CA GLY A 187 -2.61 -3.47 4.91
C GLY A 187 -3.49 -4.16 3.86
N GLN A 188 -4.56 -4.82 4.31
CA GLN A 188 -5.54 -5.44 3.43
C GLN A 188 -6.93 -4.94 3.80
N VAL A 189 -7.75 -4.68 2.79
CA VAL A 189 -9.12 -4.17 2.95
C VAL A 189 -10.06 -4.94 2.06
N ASP A 190 -11.12 -5.47 2.66
CA ASP A 190 -12.28 -6.01 1.97
C ASP A 190 -13.41 -4.98 2.05
N GLN A 191 -13.89 -4.53 0.90
CA GLN A 191 -14.96 -3.56 0.80
C GLN A 191 -16.18 -4.19 0.14
N VAL A 192 -17.31 -4.15 0.82
CA VAL A 192 -18.62 -4.56 0.29
C VAL A 192 -19.52 -3.35 0.20
N GLY A 193 -20.15 -3.17 -0.93
CA GLY A 193 -21.10 -2.09 -1.18
C GLY A 193 -22.44 -2.62 -1.65
N LEU A 194 -23.54 -2.06 -1.13
CA LEU A 194 -24.91 -2.28 -1.61
C LEU A 194 -25.62 -0.94 -1.69
N GLY A 195 -26.28 -0.66 -2.80
CA GLY A 195 -27.01 0.59 -3.00
C GLY A 195 -28.28 0.40 -3.83
N TYR A 196 -29.32 1.12 -3.45
CA TYR A 196 -30.54 1.31 -4.23
C TYR A 196 -30.59 2.76 -4.72
N PHE A 197 -30.89 2.95 -5.99
CA PHE A 197 -30.94 4.26 -6.64
C PHE A 197 -32.31 4.42 -7.32
N ARG A 198 -32.93 5.57 -7.15
CA ARG A 198 -34.18 5.96 -7.80
C ARG A 198 -34.10 7.41 -8.23
N ASN A 199 -34.37 7.67 -9.51
CA ASN A 199 -34.50 9.00 -10.11
C ASN A 199 -35.92 9.48 -10.09
#